data_a11afde721cc0ee31d1c56d463802ddb
#
_entry.id   a11afde721cc0ee31d1c56d463802ddb
#
_cell.length_a   1.000
_cell.length_b   1.000
_cell.length_c   1.000
_cell.angle_alpha   90.00
_cell.angle_beta   90.00
_cell.angle_gamma   90.00
#
_symmetry.space_group_name_H-M   'P 1'
#
loop_
_entity.id
_entity.type
_entity.pdbx_description
1 polymer ?
#
loop_
_entity_poly.entity_id
_entity_poly.type
_entity_poly.pdbx_seq_one_letter_code
_entity_poly.pdbx_strand_id
1 'polypeptide(L)'
;FLIGDLVECAVMAILKGADIKTSDAQSKCALNIGGENVKGSLDIILDDPVDGKKVWDIKSASPYSYNMKFAKGYEALKEDDPFGYLVQGHLYAESKGMDFGGWIVVDKSSGEIQFVKAPDDQEEDREKYLGKAAEAVEALMSNFTFKKPPLQPEDECLTVKGEKIYTGNKLLNKQCTFCGYKKYCWPKAIQYD
;
A
#
# COMPACT_ATOMS: atom_id res chain seq x y z
N PHE A 1 -14.53 1.35 -2.51
CA PHE A 1 -14.76 0.17 -1.66
C PHE A 1 -15.41 0.60 -0.35
N LEU A 2 -16.71 0.36 -0.17
CA LEU A 2 -17.56 0.90 0.91
C LEU A 2 -16.95 0.88 2.32
N ILE A 3 -16.29 -0.23 2.72
CA ILE A 3 -15.68 -0.33 4.06
C ILE A 3 -14.47 0.61 4.20
N GLY A 4 -13.66 0.77 3.16
CA GLY A 4 -12.55 1.72 3.16
C GLY A 4 -13.07 3.15 3.37
N ASP A 5 -14.03 3.56 2.55
CA ASP A 5 -14.62 4.90 2.61
C ASP A 5 -15.26 5.18 3.98
N LEU A 6 -15.94 4.18 4.58
CA LEU A 6 -16.51 4.31 5.94
C LEU A 6 -15.42 4.47 7.02
N VAL A 7 -14.32 3.73 6.91
CA VAL A 7 -13.18 3.85 7.84
C VAL A 7 -12.54 5.21 7.72
N GLU A 8 -12.31 5.71 6.52
CA GLU A 8 -11.78 7.06 6.31
C GLU A 8 -12.69 8.12 6.94
N CYS A 9 -14.00 8.08 6.68
CA CYS A 9 -14.95 8.98 7.30
C CYS A 9 -14.95 8.90 8.84
N ALA A 10 -14.87 7.70 9.40
CA ALA A 10 -14.81 7.50 10.84
C ALA A 10 -13.54 8.09 11.46
N VAL A 11 -12.37 7.83 10.85
CA VAL A 11 -11.08 8.38 11.28
C VAL A 11 -11.11 9.90 11.24
N MET A 12 -11.63 10.51 10.16
CA MET A 12 -11.76 11.96 10.04
C MET A 12 -12.65 12.56 11.14
N ALA A 13 -13.76 11.89 11.47
CA ALA A 13 -14.65 12.35 12.55
C ALA A 13 -13.96 12.27 13.92
N ILE A 14 -13.19 11.21 14.18
CA ILE A 14 -12.42 11.03 15.42
C ILE A 14 -11.34 12.10 15.55
N LEU A 15 -10.54 12.33 14.49
CA LEU A 15 -9.48 13.36 14.49
C LEU A 15 -10.07 14.75 14.77
N LYS A 16 -11.19 15.07 14.12
CA LYS A 16 -11.91 16.32 14.37
C LYS A 16 -12.43 16.42 15.80
N GLY A 17 -12.99 15.34 16.35
CA GLY A 17 -13.47 15.28 17.72
C GLY A 17 -12.35 15.42 18.76
N ALA A 18 -11.14 15.01 18.42
CA ALA A 18 -9.92 15.15 19.23
C ALA A 18 -9.19 16.50 19.03
N ASP A 19 -9.79 17.42 18.27
CA ASP A 19 -9.21 18.73 17.92
C ASP A 19 -7.83 18.63 17.21
N ILE A 20 -7.60 17.53 16.50
CA ILE A 20 -6.40 17.34 15.67
C ILE A 20 -6.61 18.10 14.36
N LYS A 21 -5.71 19.04 14.08
CA LYS A 21 -5.78 19.83 12.85
C LYS A 21 -5.47 19.00 11.62
N THR A 22 -6.37 19.06 10.66
CA THR A 22 -6.27 18.34 9.40
C THR A 22 -6.50 19.27 8.22
N SER A 23 -5.86 18.98 7.10
CA SER A 23 -6.11 19.67 5.83
C SER A 23 -6.07 18.71 4.66
N ASP A 24 -6.54 19.16 3.50
CA ASP A 24 -6.50 18.45 2.23
C ASP A 24 -7.07 17.02 2.26
N ALA A 25 -8.15 16.81 3.05
CA ALA A 25 -8.82 15.52 3.10
C ALA A 25 -9.30 15.09 1.70
N GLN A 26 -8.94 13.87 1.29
CA GLN A 26 -9.26 13.28 -0.01
C GLN A 26 -8.92 14.20 -1.20
N SER A 27 -7.85 14.96 -1.10
CA SER A 27 -7.46 15.89 -2.15
C SER A 27 -6.74 15.18 -3.29
N LYS A 28 -7.08 15.60 -4.52
CA LYS A 28 -6.39 15.10 -5.70
C LYS A 28 -4.95 15.62 -5.74
N CYS A 29 -4.05 14.75 -6.11
CA CYS A 29 -2.66 15.05 -6.31
C CYS A 29 -2.16 14.50 -7.64
N ALA A 30 -1.07 15.06 -8.14
CA ALA A 30 -0.42 14.61 -9.35
C ALA A 30 1.08 14.85 -9.23
N LEU A 31 1.85 13.90 -9.74
CA LEU A 31 3.31 13.98 -9.78
C LEU A 31 3.80 13.57 -11.16
N ASN A 32 4.74 14.32 -11.74
CA ASN A 32 5.39 13.93 -12.98
C ASN A 32 6.49 12.90 -12.67
N ILE A 33 6.35 11.70 -13.24
CA ILE A 33 7.31 10.61 -13.06
C ILE A 33 7.67 10.08 -14.43
N GLY A 34 8.95 10.14 -14.79
CA GLY A 34 9.42 9.65 -16.08
C GLY A 34 8.78 10.33 -17.29
N GLY A 35 8.32 11.57 -17.15
CA GLY A 35 7.61 12.32 -18.21
C GLY A 35 6.09 12.11 -18.20
N GLU A 36 5.57 11.20 -17.39
CA GLU A 36 4.15 10.91 -17.28
C GLU A 36 3.52 11.54 -16.03
N ASN A 37 2.29 12.03 -16.19
CA ASN A 37 1.54 12.64 -15.09
C ASN A 37 0.75 11.58 -14.31
N VAL A 38 1.35 11.06 -13.25
CA VAL A 38 0.73 10.07 -12.35
C VAL A 38 -0.21 10.79 -11.39
N LYS A 39 -1.48 10.42 -11.42
CA LYS A 39 -2.54 11.04 -10.61
C LYS A 39 -2.96 10.13 -9.47
N GLY A 40 -3.30 10.72 -8.33
CA GLY A 40 -3.81 10.01 -7.17
C GLY A 40 -4.75 10.88 -6.33
N SER A 41 -5.19 10.33 -5.22
CA SER A 41 -5.92 11.04 -4.18
C SER A 41 -5.28 10.69 -2.86
N LEU A 42 -4.76 11.67 -2.15
CA LEU A 42 -4.24 11.48 -0.79
C LEU A 42 -5.39 11.51 0.21
N ASP A 43 -5.24 10.82 1.32
CA ASP A 43 -6.31 10.71 2.30
C ASP A 43 -6.35 11.95 3.20
N ILE A 44 -5.20 12.37 3.75
CA ILE A 44 -5.19 13.47 4.73
C ILE A 44 -3.78 14.05 4.93
N ILE A 45 -3.72 15.32 5.28
CA ILE A 45 -2.54 15.97 5.86
C ILE A 45 -2.85 16.26 7.33
N LEU A 46 -2.03 15.75 8.25
CA LEU A 46 -2.07 16.15 9.66
C LEU A 46 -1.12 17.32 9.88
N ASP A 47 -1.56 18.28 10.68
CA ASP A 47 -0.79 19.44 11.12
C ASP A 47 -0.42 19.23 12.60
N ASP A 48 0.70 18.51 12.82
CA ASP A 48 1.22 18.25 14.16
C ASP A 48 1.97 19.48 14.68
N PRO A 49 1.70 19.96 15.90
CA PRO A 49 2.35 21.14 16.44
C PRO A 49 3.86 20.97 16.68
N VAL A 50 4.36 19.73 16.75
CA VAL A 50 5.78 19.41 16.96
C VAL A 50 6.46 19.03 15.65
N ASP A 51 5.87 18.11 14.91
CA ASP A 51 6.45 17.51 13.70
C ASP A 51 6.05 18.26 12.42
N GLY A 52 5.16 19.24 12.52
CA GLY A 52 4.67 20.00 11.36
C GLY A 52 3.68 19.25 10.50
N LYS A 53 3.52 19.69 9.25
CA LYS A 53 2.59 19.10 8.30
C LYS A 53 3.20 17.91 7.60
N LYS A 54 2.55 16.75 7.72
CA LYS A 54 2.94 15.51 7.04
C LYS A 54 1.73 14.86 6.36
N VAL A 55 1.97 14.19 5.24
CA VAL A 55 0.95 13.40 4.53
C VAL A 55 0.75 12.07 5.23
N TRP A 56 -0.49 11.72 5.52
CA TRP A 56 -0.87 10.45 6.13
C TRP A 56 -1.85 9.70 5.24
N ASP A 57 -1.75 8.39 5.27
CA ASP A 57 -2.61 7.50 4.51
C ASP A 57 -3.44 6.63 5.47
N ILE A 58 -4.74 6.51 5.22
CA ILE A 58 -5.67 5.79 6.09
C ILE A 58 -5.88 4.39 5.53
N LYS A 59 -5.63 3.37 6.34
CA LYS A 59 -5.78 1.97 5.93
C LYS A 59 -6.74 1.21 6.84
N SER A 60 -7.67 0.49 6.23
CA SER A 60 -8.44 -0.54 6.91
C SER A 60 -7.74 -1.90 6.76
N ALA A 61 -7.41 -2.55 7.86
CA ALA A 61 -6.68 -3.80 7.86
C ALA A 61 -7.53 -4.97 8.40
N SER A 62 -7.28 -6.18 7.89
CA SER A 62 -7.74 -7.38 8.57
C SER A 62 -6.94 -7.58 9.87
N PRO A 63 -7.46 -8.33 10.87
CA PRO A 63 -6.70 -8.61 12.10
C PRO A 63 -5.31 -9.18 11.83
N TYR A 64 -5.19 -10.04 10.84
CA TYR A 64 -3.91 -10.59 10.43
C TYR A 64 -2.95 -9.50 9.91
N SER A 65 -3.39 -8.68 8.96
CA SER A 65 -2.55 -7.60 8.41
C SER A 65 -2.23 -6.53 9.46
N TYR A 66 -3.19 -6.22 10.33
CA TYR A 66 -2.99 -5.29 11.43
C TYR A 66 -1.87 -5.77 12.35
N ASN A 67 -1.99 -6.99 12.91
CA ASN A 67 -1.04 -7.52 13.89
C ASN A 67 0.31 -7.94 13.28
N MET A 68 0.30 -8.50 12.07
CA MET A 68 1.52 -9.06 11.47
C MET A 68 2.35 -8.07 10.68
N LYS A 69 1.75 -6.95 10.23
CA LYS A 69 2.44 -5.93 9.44
C LYS A 69 2.45 -4.59 10.15
N PHE A 70 1.30 -3.94 10.26
CA PHE A 70 1.23 -2.57 10.73
C PHE A 70 1.62 -2.42 12.21
N ALA A 71 1.20 -3.32 13.09
CA ALA A 71 1.56 -3.28 14.51
C ALA A 71 3.06 -3.47 14.77
N LYS A 72 3.80 -4.02 13.80
CA LYS A 72 5.26 -4.15 13.87
C LYS A 72 6.01 -2.89 13.42
N GLY A 73 5.28 -1.88 12.94
CA GLY A 73 5.81 -0.60 12.56
C GLY A 73 6.29 -0.49 11.11
N TYR A 74 6.85 0.66 10.80
CA TYR A 74 7.27 1.05 9.45
C TYR A 74 8.32 0.09 8.85
N GLU A 75 9.32 -0.33 9.61
CA GLU A 75 10.40 -1.19 9.12
C GLU A 75 9.89 -2.58 8.69
N ALA A 76 8.90 -3.12 9.36
CA ALA A 76 8.30 -4.40 8.96
C ALA A 76 7.60 -4.32 7.60
N LEU A 77 7.07 -3.15 7.24
CA LEU A 77 6.48 -2.92 5.91
C LEU A 77 7.56 -2.83 4.81
N LYS A 78 8.78 -2.39 5.14
CA LYS A 78 9.90 -2.40 4.17
C LYS A 78 10.27 -3.81 3.71
N GLU A 79 10.10 -4.81 4.59
CA GLU A 79 10.41 -6.21 4.29
C GLU A 79 9.31 -6.91 3.47
N ASP A 80 8.03 -6.58 3.72
CA ASP A 80 6.89 -7.21 3.03
C ASP A 80 5.79 -6.18 2.70
N ASP A 81 5.95 -5.46 1.59
CA ASP A 81 4.97 -4.52 1.04
C ASP A 81 4.51 -4.94 -0.36
N PRO A 82 3.71 -6.02 -0.47
CA PRO A 82 3.27 -6.51 -1.78
C PRO A 82 2.26 -5.59 -2.47
N PHE A 83 1.69 -4.61 -1.77
CA PHE A 83 0.70 -3.69 -2.30
C PHE A 83 1.24 -2.30 -2.61
N GLY A 84 2.52 -2.04 -2.30
CA GLY A 84 3.17 -0.77 -2.60
C GLY A 84 2.71 0.39 -1.70
N TYR A 85 2.38 0.12 -0.46
CA TYR A 85 1.97 1.16 0.51
C TYR A 85 3.05 2.21 0.73
N LEU A 86 4.32 1.77 0.76
CA LEU A 86 5.47 2.67 0.88
C LEU A 86 5.62 3.56 -0.36
N VAL A 87 5.53 2.97 -1.55
CA VAL A 87 5.57 3.74 -2.82
C VAL A 87 4.43 4.75 -2.84
N GLN A 88 3.21 4.33 -2.50
CA GLN A 88 2.03 5.20 -2.48
C GLN A 88 2.21 6.38 -1.52
N GLY A 89 2.65 6.11 -0.28
CA GLY A 89 2.84 7.14 0.74
C GLY A 89 3.87 8.19 0.32
N HIS A 90 5.04 7.75 -0.16
CA HIS A 90 6.09 8.67 -0.61
C HIS A 90 5.69 9.45 -1.88
N LEU A 91 4.94 8.86 -2.81
CA LEU A 91 4.41 9.56 -3.97
C LEU A 91 3.44 10.69 -3.57
N TYR A 92 2.55 10.42 -2.62
CA TYR A 92 1.62 11.43 -2.14
C TYR A 92 2.35 12.55 -1.40
N ALA A 93 3.30 12.23 -0.56
CA ALA A 93 4.12 13.20 0.15
C ALA A 93 4.90 14.09 -0.82
N GLU A 94 5.60 13.50 -1.79
CA GLU A 94 6.34 14.22 -2.84
C GLU A 94 5.43 15.15 -3.65
N SER A 95 4.22 14.71 -4.00
CA SER A 95 3.25 15.52 -4.77
C SER A 95 2.83 16.81 -4.04
N LYS A 96 3.03 16.87 -2.72
CA LYS A 96 2.74 18.02 -1.86
C LYS A 96 4.00 18.75 -1.38
N GLY A 97 5.20 18.27 -1.71
CA GLY A 97 6.46 18.80 -1.19
C GLY A 97 6.57 18.68 0.32
N MET A 98 6.07 17.59 0.88
CA MET A 98 6.02 17.30 2.32
C MET A 98 6.63 15.94 2.63
N ASP A 99 6.87 15.67 3.90
CA ASP A 99 7.24 14.34 4.37
C ASP A 99 6.03 13.42 4.49
N PHE A 100 6.29 12.12 4.36
CA PHE A 100 5.32 11.10 4.66
C PHE A 100 5.26 10.88 6.18
N GLY A 101 4.09 11.07 6.79
CA GLY A 101 3.88 10.88 8.22
C GLY A 101 3.72 9.41 8.61
N GLY A 102 3.18 8.61 7.71
CA GLY A 102 2.89 7.20 7.95
C GLY A 102 1.44 6.83 7.67
N TRP A 103 0.97 5.82 8.38
CA TRP A 103 -0.39 5.29 8.22
C TRP A 103 -1.21 5.44 9.49
N ILE A 104 -2.49 5.77 9.32
CA ILE A 104 -3.53 5.61 10.34
C ILE A 104 -4.25 4.31 10.01
N VAL A 105 -4.04 3.28 10.80
CA VAL A 105 -4.53 1.93 10.50
C VAL A 105 -5.64 1.53 11.44
N VAL A 106 -6.76 1.08 10.88
CA VAL A 106 -7.92 0.59 11.63
C VAL A 106 -8.06 -0.91 11.44
N ASP A 107 -8.05 -1.67 12.54
CA ASP A 107 -8.45 -3.08 12.51
C ASP A 107 -9.96 -3.18 12.29
N LYS A 108 -10.35 -3.80 11.18
CA LYS A 108 -11.77 -3.92 10.77
C LYS A 108 -12.62 -4.76 11.72
N SER A 109 -12.02 -5.59 12.57
CA SER A 109 -12.76 -6.47 13.47
C SER A 109 -12.94 -5.87 14.86
N SER A 110 -11.95 -5.18 15.38
CA SER A 110 -11.96 -4.59 16.73
C SER A 110 -12.30 -3.09 16.71
N GLY A 111 -12.04 -2.41 15.61
CA GLY A 111 -12.09 -0.94 15.53
C GLY A 111 -10.88 -0.27 16.17
N GLU A 112 -9.86 -1.02 16.57
CA GLU A 112 -8.63 -0.46 17.11
C GLU A 112 -7.90 0.38 16.06
N ILE A 113 -7.39 1.54 16.49
CA ILE A 113 -6.70 2.51 15.63
C ILE A 113 -5.25 2.63 16.08
N GLN A 114 -4.33 2.54 15.13
CA GLN A 114 -2.91 2.72 15.37
C GLN A 114 -2.31 3.72 14.38
N PHE A 115 -1.41 4.58 14.90
CA PHE A 115 -0.56 5.43 14.09
C PHE A 115 0.78 4.71 13.86
N VAL A 116 1.03 4.33 12.62
CA VAL A 116 2.31 3.73 12.20
C VAL A 116 3.15 4.83 11.59
N LYS A 117 4.00 5.45 12.40
CA LYS A 117 4.82 6.60 11.99
C LYS A 117 5.94 6.17 11.04
N ALA A 118 6.15 6.95 9.98
CA ALA A 118 7.37 6.90 9.19
C ALA A 118 8.54 7.55 9.99
N PRO A 119 9.80 7.17 9.71
CA PRO A 119 10.96 7.81 10.36
C PRO A 119 11.07 9.28 9.98
N ASP A 120 11.72 10.09 10.81
CA ASP A 120 11.93 11.51 10.51
C ASP A 120 12.95 11.71 9.39
N ASP A 121 14.00 10.88 9.36
CA ASP A 121 14.94 10.83 8.24
C ASP A 121 14.43 9.83 7.19
N GLN A 122 13.90 10.34 6.08
CA GLN A 122 13.26 9.54 5.01
C GLN A 122 13.91 9.77 3.65
N GLU A 123 15.05 10.46 3.53
CA GLU A 123 15.62 10.82 2.23
C GLU A 123 15.95 9.58 1.40
N GLU A 124 16.60 8.58 2.00
CA GLU A 124 16.92 7.31 1.32
C GLU A 124 15.65 6.55 0.90
N ASP A 125 14.65 6.51 1.77
CA ASP A 125 13.37 5.84 1.47
C ASP A 125 12.61 6.59 0.37
N ARG A 126 12.60 7.92 0.39
CA ARG A 126 12.00 8.75 -0.65
C ARG A 126 12.63 8.46 -2.00
N GLU A 127 13.96 8.57 -2.13
CA GLU A 127 14.67 8.28 -3.37
C GLU A 127 14.38 6.88 -3.88
N LYS A 128 14.45 5.88 -3.01
CA LYS A 128 14.18 4.47 -3.31
C LYS A 128 12.77 4.24 -3.85
N TYR A 129 11.75 4.81 -3.21
CA TYR A 129 10.36 4.55 -3.60
C TYR A 129 9.92 5.39 -4.80
N LEU A 130 10.44 6.59 -4.97
CA LEU A 130 10.26 7.36 -6.20
C LEU A 130 10.96 6.68 -7.39
N GLY A 131 12.15 6.12 -7.18
CA GLY A 131 12.85 5.32 -8.18
C GLY A 131 12.05 4.10 -8.63
N LYS A 132 11.49 3.33 -7.69
CA LYS A 132 10.60 2.20 -8.02
C LYS A 132 9.35 2.62 -8.81
N ALA A 133 8.78 3.78 -8.48
CA ALA A 133 7.66 4.31 -9.25
C ALA A 133 8.08 4.69 -10.68
N ALA A 134 9.24 5.30 -10.85
CA ALA A 134 9.77 5.65 -12.17
C ALA A 134 10.03 4.40 -13.03
N GLU A 135 10.65 3.37 -12.47
CA GLU A 135 10.85 2.08 -13.14
C GLU A 135 9.52 1.45 -13.58
N ALA A 136 8.49 1.51 -12.71
CA ALA A 136 7.17 0.97 -13.03
C ALA A 136 6.50 1.76 -14.17
N VAL A 137 6.60 3.09 -14.18
CA VAL A 137 6.07 3.95 -15.26
C VAL A 137 6.80 3.67 -16.56
N GLU A 138 8.14 3.61 -16.55
CA GLU A 138 8.94 3.27 -17.73
C GLU A 138 8.56 1.90 -18.30
N ALA A 139 8.41 0.89 -17.44
CA ALA A 139 7.97 -0.43 -17.85
C ALA A 139 6.59 -0.44 -18.49
N LEU A 140 5.66 0.40 -18.01
CA LEU A 140 4.32 0.54 -18.58
C LEU A 140 4.33 1.28 -19.93
N MET A 141 5.19 2.27 -20.09
CA MET A 141 5.25 3.11 -21.28
C MET A 141 6.09 2.52 -22.42
N SER A 142 7.04 1.63 -22.09
CA SER A 142 7.95 0.99 -23.07
C SER A 142 7.29 -0.13 -23.89
N ASN A 143 6.17 0.14 -24.61
CA ASN A 143 5.49 -0.80 -25.51
C ASN A 143 5.45 -2.25 -24.96
N PHE A 144 4.92 -2.37 -23.78
CA PHE A 144 4.86 -3.62 -23.04
C PHE A 144 3.94 -4.61 -23.77
N THR A 145 4.47 -5.31 -24.73
CA THR A 145 3.79 -6.52 -25.22
C THR A 145 3.88 -7.53 -24.11
N PHE A 146 2.74 -7.84 -23.49
CA PHE A 146 2.59 -8.86 -22.43
C PHE A 146 2.99 -10.26 -22.96
N LYS A 147 4.26 -10.45 -23.27
CA LYS A 147 4.78 -11.77 -23.64
C LYS A 147 4.89 -12.69 -22.43
N LYS A 148 5.15 -12.12 -21.25
CA LYS A 148 5.14 -12.82 -19.95
C LYS A 148 4.72 -11.85 -18.85
N PRO A 149 3.74 -12.19 -18.01
CA PRO A 149 3.43 -11.40 -16.82
C PRO A 149 4.64 -11.33 -15.90
N PRO A 150 4.92 -10.20 -15.27
CA PRO A 150 6.11 -10.01 -14.43
C PRO A 150 6.07 -10.91 -13.18
N LEU A 151 4.88 -11.26 -12.70
CA LEU A 151 4.69 -12.09 -11.51
C LEU A 151 4.23 -13.49 -11.96
N GLN A 152 5.02 -14.50 -11.62
CA GLN A 152 4.72 -15.90 -11.94
C GLN A 152 3.93 -16.55 -10.81
N PRO A 153 2.97 -17.45 -11.11
CA PRO A 153 2.33 -18.25 -10.07
C PRO A 153 3.33 -19.24 -9.47
N GLU A 154 3.15 -19.52 -8.20
CA GLU A 154 3.98 -20.46 -7.44
C GLU A 154 3.46 -21.90 -7.59
N ASP A 155 4.31 -22.89 -7.37
CA ASP A 155 3.86 -24.27 -7.28
C ASP A 155 3.12 -24.51 -5.97
N GLU A 156 1.91 -25.08 -6.04
CA GLU A 156 1.16 -25.45 -4.85
C GLU A 156 1.90 -26.55 -4.09
N CYS A 157 2.20 -26.24 -2.82
CA CYS A 157 2.92 -27.14 -1.93
C CYS A 157 2.12 -27.33 -0.63
N LEU A 158 1.71 -28.56 -0.35
CA LEU A 158 1.06 -28.94 0.88
C LEU A 158 2.09 -29.54 1.85
N THR A 159 1.98 -29.19 3.13
CA THR A 159 2.80 -29.83 4.17
C THR A 159 2.01 -30.92 4.85
N VAL A 160 2.35 -32.17 4.62
CA VAL A 160 1.71 -33.33 5.25
C VAL A 160 2.73 -34.05 6.12
N LYS A 161 2.47 -34.12 7.42
CA LYS A 161 3.38 -34.74 8.42
C LYS A 161 4.83 -34.20 8.38
N GLY A 162 4.99 -32.91 8.05
CA GLY A 162 6.30 -32.26 7.96
C GLY A 162 7.01 -32.39 6.60
N GLU A 163 6.47 -33.15 5.67
CA GLU A 163 6.99 -33.29 4.31
C GLU A 163 6.26 -32.38 3.33
N LYS A 164 7.00 -31.78 2.39
CA LYS A 164 6.45 -30.94 1.32
C LYS A 164 6.01 -31.80 0.13
N ILE A 165 4.74 -31.73 -0.19
CA ILE A 165 4.12 -32.43 -1.33
C ILE A 165 3.66 -31.40 -2.35
N TYR A 166 4.20 -31.44 -3.57
CA TYR A 166 3.76 -30.60 -4.67
C TYR A 166 2.56 -31.25 -5.37
N THR A 167 1.46 -30.52 -5.48
CA THR A 167 0.20 -31.01 -6.07
C THR A 167 0.21 -31.00 -7.61
N GLY A 168 1.14 -30.26 -8.21
CA GLY A 168 1.17 -29.98 -9.65
C GLY A 168 0.30 -28.79 -10.09
N ASN A 169 -0.45 -28.19 -9.17
CA ASN A 169 -1.21 -26.96 -9.43
C ASN A 169 -0.30 -25.74 -9.32
N LYS A 170 -0.75 -24.63 -9.92
CA LYS A 170 -0.10 -23.31 -9.78
C LYS A 170 -1.01 -22.41 -8.96
N LEU A 171 -0.46 -21.79 -7.93
CA LEU A 171 -1.15 -20.79 -7.11
C LEU A 171 -0.84 -19.39 -7.61
N LEU A 172 -1.84 -18.54 -7.68
CA LEU A 172 -1.65 -17.12 -7.91
C LEU A 172 -0.85 -16.53 -6.73
N ASN A 173 0.17 -15.73 -7.06
CA ASN A 173 0.80 -14.97 -6.00
C ASN A 173 -0.16 -13.93 -5.43
N LYS A 174 0.19 -13.38 -4.26
CA LYS A 174 -0.67 -12.50 -3.47
C LYS A 174 -1.19 -11.28 -4.24
N GLN A 175 -0.33 -10.63 -5.04
CA GLN A 175 -0.75 -9.47 -5.84
C GLN A 175 -1.71 -9.87 -6.95
N CYS A 176 -1.46 -11.00 -7.61
CA CYS A 176 -2.32 -11.50 -8.68
C CYS A 176 -3.69 -11.93 -8.19
N THR A 177 -3.83 -12.35 -6.94
CA THR A 177 -5.12 -12.76 -6.34
C THR A 177 -6.16 -11.63 -6.46
N PHE A 178 -5.75 -10.38 -6.26
CA PHE A 178 -6.63 -9.20 -6.32
C PHE A 178 -6.64 -8.50 -7.69
N CYS A 179 -5.87 -9.00 -8.66
CA CYS A 179 -5.76 -8.39 -9.99
C CYS A 179 -6.96 -8.72 -10.88
N GLY A 180 -7.58 -7.72 -11.50
CA GLY A 180 -8.67 -7.91 -12.46
C GLY A 180 -8.27 -8.69 -13.71
N TYR A 181 -6.98 -8.68 -14.07
CA TYR A 181 -6.44 -9.34 -15.26
C TYR A 181 -5.97 -10.78 -15.01
N LYS A 182 -6.05 -11.30 -13.78
CA LYS A 182 -5.55 -12.63 -13.41
C LYS A 182 -6.00 -13.76 -14.33
N LYS A 183 -7.25 -13.73 -14.79
CA LYS A 183 -7.79 -14.74 -15.69
C LYS A 183 -7.17 -14.72 -17.10
N TYR A 184 -6.68 -13.55 -17.54
CA TYR A 184 -5.98 -13.42 -18.81
C TYR A 184 -4.52 -13.89 -18.69
N CYS A 185 -3.85 -13.51 -17.63
CA CYS A 185 -2.45 -13.87 -17.39
C CYS A 185 -2.31 -15.36 -17.03
N TRP A 186 -3.16 -15.83 -16.15
CA TRP A 186 -3.04 -17.15 -15.51
C TRP A 186 -4.37 -17.91 -15.45
N PRO A 187 -4.95 -18.30 -16.61
CA PRO A 187 -6.30 -18.90 -16.66
C PRO A 187 -6.40 -20.24 -15.94
N LYS A 188 -5.29 -20.92 -15.70
CA LYS A 188 -5.22 -22.25 -15.04
C LYS A 188 -4.71 -22.20 -13.60
N ALA A 189 -4.28 -21.03 -13.11
CA ALA A 189 -3.80 -20.94 -11.74
C ALA A 189 -4.99 -20.84 -10.78
N ILE A 190 -4.88 -21.56 -9.66
CA ILE A 190 -5.88 -21.52 -8.59
C ILE A 190 -5.59 -20.36 -7.64
N GLN A 191 -6.61 -19.92 -6.94
CA GLN A 191 -6.56 -18.85 -5.98
C GLN A 191 -6.57 -19.48 -4.58
N TYR A 192 -5.78 -18.95 -3.65
CA TYR A 192 -5.96 -19.26 -2.24
C TYR A 192 -7.32 -18.71 -1.78
N ASP A 193 -8.05 -19.51 -1.03
CA ASP A 193 -9.27 -19.09 -0.33
C ASP A 193 -8.96 -18.29 0.93
#